data_c8c8bbe39f8b8098bedfd588c873a326
#
_entry.id   c8c8bbe39f8b8098bedfd588c873a326
#
_cell.length_a   1.000
_cell.length_b   1.000
_cell.length_c   1.000
_cell.angle_alpha   90.00
_cell.angle_beta   90.00
_cell.angle_gamma   90.00
#
_symmetry.space_group_name_H-M   'P 1'
#
loop_
_entity.id
_entity.type
_entity.pdbx_description
1 polymer ?
#
loop_
_entity_poly.entity_id
_entity_poly.type
_entity_poly.pdbx_seq_one_letter_code
_entity_poly.pdbx_strand_id
1 'polypeptide(L)'
;ARRGSPLAVGYGHEENYLGSDSYALKSMTNKITYLDDGDICVLSNNKVEFYNSKNIKINKEVLTLSDDKHTTDKGDHKDFMSKEINEQHVTAQTCIKEYVDQLRQDINLYHFPIEPKDITKIILIGCGTAYHSCVTAKYWFEELTNIPVEIDIASEFRYRKLKFDNKNLYVFVSQSGETADTYAALDLCKKNNVKTCAIVNVVESSIARTSDFVLPIHAGPEIGVASTKAFIGQMLVLYLLVLKMSEVRKEIS
;
A
#
# COMPACT_ATOMS: atom_id res chain seq x y z
N ALA A 1 -21.01 -7.95 -7.18
CA ALA A 1 -20.47 -6.89 -8.03
C ALA A 1 -19.60 -5.94 -7.23
N ARG A 2 -18.55 -5.42 -7.85
CA ARG A 2 -17.71 -4.36 -7.26
C ARG A 2 -18.12 -3.00 -7.83
N ARG A 3 -18.30 -2.03 -6.92
CA ARG A 3 -18.45 -0.62 -7.29
C ARG A 3 -17.90 0.24 -6.15
N GLY A 4 -16.68 0.76 -6.34
CA GLY A 4 -15.96 1.52 -5.33
C GLY A 4 -15.26 0.65 -4.30
N SER A 5 -16.00 -0.05 -3.42
CA SER A 5 -15.42 -0.91 -2.39
C SER A 5 -14.68 -2.12 -3.00
N PRO A 6 -13.52 -2.52 -2.44
CA PRO A 6 -12.78 -3.68 -2.91
C PRO A 6 -13.59 -4.98 -2.73
N LEU A 7 -13.34 -5.94 -3.62
CA LEU A 7 -13.97 -7.26 -3.58
C LEU A 7 -13.03 -8.29 -4.20
N ALA A 8 -12.83 -9.41 -3.49
CA ALA A 8 -12.03 -10.53 -3.93
C ALA A 8 -12.84 -11.84 -3.85
N VAL A 9 -12.56 -12.74 -4.77
CA VAL A 9 -13.06 -14.11 -4.79
C VAL A 9 -11.93 -15.03 -4.35
N GLY A 10 -12.21 -15.94 -3.42
CA GLY A 10 -11.34 -17.02 -3.03
C GLY A 10 -11.85 -18.36 -3.60
N TYR A 11 -10.92 -19.23 -4.01
CA TYR A 11 -11.22 -20.55 -4.57
C TYR A 11 -10.89 -21.63 -3.57
N GLY A 12 -11.88 -22.40 -3.15
CA GLY A 12 -11.75 -23.55 -2.26
C GLY A 12 -11.99 -24.87 -2.97
N HIS A 13 -12.08 -25.95 -2.21
CA HIS A 13 -12.44 -27.29 -2.68
C HIS A 13 -13.95 -27.46 -2.51
N GLU A 14 -14.71 -27.58 -3.59
CA GLU A 14 -16.19 -27.66 -3.61
C GLU A 14 -16.90 -26.46 -2.96
N GLU A 15 -16.20 -25.33 -2.83
CA GLU A 15 -16.73 -24.09 -2.28
C GLU A 15 -15.92 -22.88 -2.80
N ASN A 16 -16.53 -21.71 -2.81
CA ASN A 16 -15.89 -20.46 -3.18
C ASN A 16 -16.27 -19.38 -2.19
N TYR A 17 -15.38 -18.43 -1.99
CA TYR A 17 -15.49 -17.41 -0.95
C TYR A 17 -15.53 -16.01 -1.54
N LEU A 18 -16.11 -15.07 -0.78
CA LEU A 18 -16.07 -13.64 -1.06
C LEU A 18 -15.52 -12.90 0.15
N GLY A 19 -14.60 -11.98 -0.09
CA GLY A 19 -14.06 -11.10 0.94
C GLY A 19 -13.74 -9.72 0.38
N SER A 20 -13.56 -8.74 1.25
CA SER A 20 -13.12 -7.40 0.87
C SER A 20 -11.68 -7.40 0.34
N ASP A 21 -10.84 -8.28 0.85
CA ASP A 21 -9.40 -8.33 0.58
C ASP A 21 -8.84 -9.74 0.75
N SER A 22 -7.57 -9.91 0.43
CA SER A 22 -6.84 -11.19 0.56
C SER A 22 -6.72 -11.69 2.00
N TYR A 23 -6.62 -10.78 2.98
CA TYR A 23 -6.52 -11.17 4.38
C TYR A 23 -7.78 -11.84 4.89
N ALA A 24 -8.95 -11.32 4.51
CA ALA A 24 -10.24 -11.90 4.87
C ALA A 24 -10.38 -13.34 4.34
N LEU A 25 -9.68 -13.68 3.26
CA LEU A 25 -9.77 -14.98 2.58
C LEU A 25 -8.60 -15.92 2.91
N LYS A 26 -7.50 -15.41 3.44
CA LYS A 26 -6.23 -16.15 3.62
C LYS A 26 -6.34 -17.40 4.50
N SER A 27 -7.24 -17.39 5.49
CA SER A 27 -7.48 -18.56 6.35
C SER A 27 -8.25 -19.69 5.64
N MET A 28 -8.88 -19.41 4.50
CA MET A 28 -9.74 -20.33 3.77
C MET A 28 -9.10 -20.79 2.47
N THR A 29 -8.31 -19.95 1.82
CA THR A 29 -7.66 -20.26 0.54
C THR A 29 -6.47 -19.36 0.28
N ASN A 30 -5.49 -19.87 -0.48
CA ASN A 30 -4.38 -19.09 -1.02
C ASN A 30 -4.59 -18.68 -2.50
N LYS A 31 -5.68 -19.10 -3.12
CA LYS A 31 -6.00 -18.76 -4.51
C LYS A 31 -7.10 -17.71 -4.54
N ILE A 32 -6.81 -16.54 -5.08
CA ILE A 32 -7.75 -15.43 -5.11
C ILE A 32 -7.79 -14.75 -6.48
N THR A 33 -8.90 -14.06 -6.75
CA THR A 33 -9.06 -13.14 -7.89
C THR A 33 -9.69 -11.85 -7.39
N TYR A 34 -9.05 -10.72 -7.69
CA TYR A 34 -9.63 -9.41 -7.42
C TYR A 34 -10.56 -8.96 -8.56
N LEU A 35 -11.68 -8.36 -8.20
CA LEU A 35 -12.55 -7.69 -9.15
C LEU A 35 -12.06 -6.26 -9.40
N ASP A 36 -12.17 -5.79 -10.64
CA ASP A 36 -12.02 -4.37 -10.96
C ASP A 36 -13.36 -3.64 -10.80
N ASP A 37 -13.31 -2.30 -10.79
CA ASP A 37 -14.53 -1.51 -10.62
C ASP A 37 -15.49 -1.72 -11.82
N GLY A 38 -16.74 -2.05 -11.51
CA GLY A 38 -17.75 -2.41 -12.50
C GLY A 38 -17.84 -3.91 -12.82
N ASP A 39 -16.92 -4.75 -12.30
CA ASP A 39 -16.99 -6.18 -12.48
C ASP A 39 -18.11 -6.81 -11.65
N ILE A 40 -18.67 -7.88 -12.21
CA ILE A 40 -19.67 -8.74 -11.57
C ILE A 40 -19.09 -10.15 -11.53
N CYS A 41 -19.20 -10.84 -10.39
CA CYS A 41 -18.95 -12.27 -10.33
C CYS A 41 -20.20 -13.04 -9.96
N VAL A 42 -20.34 -14.22 -10.54
CA VAL A 42 -21.36 -15.22 -10.20
C VAL A 42 -20.64 -16.41 -9.62
N LEU A 43 -20.99 -16.74 -8.38
CA LEU A 43 -20.39 -17.81 -7.60
C LEU A 43 -21.37 -18.96 -7.43
N SER A 44 -20.87 -20.16 -7.61
CA SER A 44 -21.49 -21.40 -7.12
C SER A 44 -20.41 -22.26 -6.47
N ASN A 45 -20.77 -23.37 -5.86
CA ASN A 45 -19.82 -24.25 -5.18
C ASN A 45 -18.63 -24.66 -6.08
N ASN A 46 -18.91 -24.94 -7.36
CA ASN A 46 -17.92 -25.47 -8.29
C ASN A 46 -17.59 -24.53 -9.46
N LYS A 47 -18.11 -23.29 -9.45
CA LYS A 47 -17.95 -22.40 -10.60
C LYS A 47 -17.90 -20.94 -10.20
N VAL A 48 -16.95 -20.22 -10.80
CA VAL A 48 -16.82 -18.77 -10.70
C VAL A 48 -16.84 -18.21 -12.13
N GLU A 49 -17.69 -17.25 -12.38
CA GLU A 49 -17.78 -16.53 -13.66
C GLU A 49 -17.71 -15.03 -13.43
N PHE A 50 -16.94 -14.37 -14.27
CA PHE A 50 -16.78 -12.91 -14.21
C PHE A 50 -17.39 -12.25 -15.44
N TYR A 51 -17.98 -11.09 -15.22
CA TYR A 51 -18.58 -10.25 -16.25
C TYR A 51 -18.14 -8.80 -16.01
N ASN A 52 -17.91 -8.06 -17.07
CA ASN A 52 -17.63 -6.62 -16.96
C ASN A 52 -18.92 -5.80 -16.82
N SER A 53 -18.80 -4.47 -16.69
CA SER A 53 -19.92 -3.54 -16.58
C SER A 53 -20.90 -3.56 -17.77
N LYS A 54 -20.51 -4.14 -18.91
CA LYS A 54 -21.36 -4.34 -20.10
C LYS A 54 -21.99 -5.72 -20.16
N ASN A 55 -21.93 -6.50 -19.07
CA ASN A 55 -22.39 -7.88 -18.98
C ASN A 55 -21.74 -8.85 -19.99
N ILE A 56 -20.50 -8.55 -20.38
CA ILE A 56 -19.70 -9.43 -21.23
C ILE A 56 -18.85 -10.29 -20.32
N LYS A 57 -18.87 -11.62 -20.56
CA LYS A 57 -18.05 -12.57 -19.82
C LYS A 57 -16.55 -12.28 -20.06
N ILE A 58 -15.79 -12.21 -18.99
CA ILE A 58 -14.35 -11.94 -18.99
C ILE A 58 -13.59 -13.03 -18.25
N ASN A 59 -12.31 -13.19 -18.57
CA ASN A 59 -11.40 -14.02 -17.82
C ASN A 59 -10.59 -13.12 -16.88
N LYS A 60 -10.39 -13.60 -15.64
CA LYS A 60 -9.59 -12.94 -14.63
C LYS A 60 -8.42 -13.85 -14.21
N GLU A 61 -7.31 -13.25 -13.89
CA GLU A 61 -6.15 -13.96 -13.37
C GLU A 61 -6.43 -14.47 -11.95
N VAL A 62 -5.99 -15.70 -11.68
CA VAL A 62 -5.99 -16.28 -10.34
C VAL A 62 -4.60 -16.07 -9.75
N LEU A 63 -4.53 -15.29 -8.70
CA LEU A 63 -3.31 -15.04 -7.95
C LEU A 63 -3.15 -16.09 -6.86
N THR A 64 -1.94 -16.59 -6.68
CA THR A 64 -1.59 -17.43 -5.54
C THR A 64 -0.89 -16.58 -4.51
N LEU A 65 -1.51 -16.45 -3.33
CA LEU A 65 -0.92 -15.72 -2.20
C LEU A 65 0.29 -16.49 -1.67
N SER A 66 1.34 -15.78 -1.34
CA SER A 66 2.50 -16.37 -0.67
C SER A 66 2.11 -16.90 0.72
N ASP A 67 2.65 -18.08 1.04
CA ASP A 67 2.58 -18.62 2.40
C ASP A 67 3.53 -17.85 3.32
N ASP A 68 3.19 -16.62 3.65
CA ASP A 68 3.88 -15.93 4.72
C ASP A 68 3.64 -16.68 6.03
N LYS A 69 4.70 -17.17 6.62
CA LYS A 69 4.72 -17.91 7.91
C LYS A 69 4.33 -17.03 9.11
N HIS A 70 3.75 -15.86 8.86
CA HIS A 70 3.23 -15.01 9.93
C HIS A 70 1.95 -15.64 10.49
N THR A 71 2.07 -16.24 11.65
CA THR A 71 0.92 -16.80 12.37
C THR A 71 -0.03 -15.69 12.74
N THR A 72 -1.30 -15.84 12.34
CA THR A 72 -2.42 -14.99 12.81
C THR A 72 -2.84 -15.35 14.25
N ASP A 73 -1.96 -16.01 15.00
CA ASP A 73 -2.17 -16.37 16.39
C ASP A 73 -1.69 -15.24 17.31
N LYS A 74 -2.38 -15.05 18.44
CA LYS A 74 -1.99 -14.08 19.47
C LYS A 74 -0.72 -14.47 20.21
N GLY A 75 -0.34 -15.75 20.19
CA GLY A 75 0.73 -16.28 21.04
C GLY A 75 0.41 -16.05 22.52
N ASP A 76 1.41 -15.65 23.30
CA ASP A 76 1.30 -15.39 24.73
C ASP A 76 0.71 -14.00 25.06
N HIS A 77 0.25 -13.24 24.06
CA HIS A 77 -0.30 -11.91 24.27
C HIS A 77 -1.80 -11.93 24.58
N LYS A 78 -2.24 -11.01 25.42
CA LYS A 78 -3.64 -10.87 25.81
C LYS A 78 -4.56 -10.61 24.61
N ASP A 79 -4.10 -9.77 23.69
CA ASP A 79 -4.82 -9.35 22.48
C ASP A 79 -3.85 -9.05 21.35
N PHE A 80 -4.37 -8.89 20.13
CA PHE A 80 -3.55 -8.57 18.95
C PHE A 80 -2.84 -7.25 19.06
N MET A 81 -3.46 -6.22 19.65
CA MET A 81 -2.85 -4.93 19.88
C MET A 81 -1.57 -5.05 20.70
N SER A 82 -1.61 -5.77 21.82
CA SER A 82 -0.44 -6.02 22.67
C SER A 82 0.66 -6.77 21.92
N LYS A 83 0.31 -7.77 21.11
CA LYS A 83 1.23 -8.49 20.25
C LYS A 83 1.91 -7.54 19.25
N GLU A 84 1.12 -6.78 18.52
CA GLU A 84 1.58 -5.89 17.45
C GLU A 84 2.44 -4.73 17.98
N ILE A 85 2.15 -4.22 19.17
CA ILE A 85 3.02 -3.25 19.87
C ILE A 85 4.40 -3.88 20.14
N ASN A 86 4.42 -5.13 20.59
CA ASN A 86 5.69 -5.83 20.86
C ASN A 86 6.44 -6.24 19.58
N GLU A 87 5.76 -6.36 18.44
CA GLU A 87 6.35 -6.70 17.14
C GLU A 87 6.96 -5.50 16.39
N GLN A 88 6.85 -4.28 16.90
CA GLN A 88 7.37 -3.07 16.23
C GLN A 88 8.85 -3.18 15.89
N HIS A 89 9.67 -3.72 16.79
CA HIS A 89 11.10 -3.91 16.55
C HIS A 89 11.38 -4.94 15.44
N VAL A 90 10.55 -5.97 15.32
CA VAL A 90 10.66 -6.99 14.25
C VAL A 90 10.32 -6.34 12.91
N THR A 91 9.25 -5.54 12.86
CA THR A 91 8.89 -4.76 11.67
C THR A 91 10.03 -3.85 11.24
N ALA A 92 10.64 -3.13 12.19
CA ALA A 92 11.77 -2.25 11.91
C ALA A 92 12.96 -3.03 11.32
N GLN A 93 13.34 -4.14 11.95
CA GLN A 93 14.43 -4.99 11.46
C GLN A 93 14.15 -5.54 10.06
N THR A 94 12.92 -5.98 9.80
CA THR A 94 12.52 -6.51 8.49
C THR A 94 12.59 -5.42 7.42
N CYS A 95 12.04 -4.24 7.67
CA CYS A 95 12.16 -3.10 6.76
C CYS A 95 13.62 -2.77 6.43
N ILE A 96 14.47 -2.66 7.45
CA ILE A 96 15.89 -2.37 7.23
C ILE A 96 16.55 -3.47 6.39
N LYS A 97 16.28 -4.74 6.69
CA LYS A 97 16.86 -5.87 5.96
C LYS A 97 16.45 -5.89 4.48
N GLU A 98 15.20 -5.53 4.17
CA GLU A 98 14.68 -5.56 2.81
C GLU A 98 15.18 -4.38 1.96
N TYR A 99 15.41 -3.22 2.58
CA TYR A 99 15.77 -2.00 1.85
C TYR A 99 17.25 -1.64 1.93
N VAL A 100 17.99 -2.08 2.93
CA VAL A 100 19.37 -1.65 3.16
C VAL A 100 20.35 -2.76 2.80
N ASP A 101 21.16 -2.53 1.78
CA ASP A 101 22.32 -3.35 1.48
C ASP A 101 23.49 -2.94 2.39
N GLN A 102 23.68 -3.68 3.48
CA GLN A 102 24.72 -3.39 4.48
C GLN A 102 26.14 -3.50 3.92
N LEU A 103 26.37 -4.36 2.90
CA LEU A 103 27.69 -4.54 2.30
C LEU A 103 28.05 -3.38 1.38
N ARG A 104 27.08 -2.87 0.64
CA ARG A 104 27.26 -1.73 -0.26
C ARG A 104 27.03 -0.39 0.41
N GLN A 105 26.50 -0.40 1.62
CA GLN A 105 26.05 0.80 2.35
C GLN A 105 25.07 1.64 1.50
N ASP A 106 24.13 0.97 0.85
CA ASP A 106 23.18 1.57 -0.07
C ASP A 106 21.74 1.24 0.30
N ILE A 107 20.82 2.16 -0.03
CA ILE A 107 19.38 1.95 0.10
C ILE A 107 18.83 1.57 -1.26
N ASN A 108 18.28 0.37 -1.34
CA ASN A 108 17.73 -0.17 -2.57
C ASN A 108 16.21 0.04 -2.62
N LEU A 109 15.79 1.04 -3.39
CA LEU A 109 14.38 1.29 -3.72
C LEU A 109 14.10 0.68 -5.10
N TYR A 110 13.98 -0.64 -5.18
CA TYR A 110 13.81 -1.37 -6.44
C TYR A 110 12.85 -0.67 -7.41
N HIS A 111 13.37 -0.31 -8.61
CA HIS A 111 12.59 0.24 -9.72
C HIS A 111 11.90 1.60 -9.48
N PHE A 112 12.51 2.49 -8.71
CA PHE A 112 11.96 3.85 -8.55
C PHE A 112 11.88 4.56 -9.91
N PRO A 113 10.68 4.88 -10.42
CA PRO A 113 10.49 5.22 -11.83
C PRO A 113 10.80 6.67 -12.19
N ILE A 114 11.22 7.48 -11.22
CA ILE A 114 11.51 8.90 -11.40
C ILE A 114 12.91 9.16 -10.88
N GLU A 115 13.72 9.83 -11.70
CA GLU A 115 14.98 10.36 -11.21
C GLU A 115 14.69 11.38 -10.08
N PRO A 116 15.14 11.14 -8.84
CA PRO A 116 14.83 12.02 -7.72
C PRO A 116 15.19 13.49 -7.95
N LYS A 117 16.19 13.76 -8.79
CA LYS A 117 16.60 15.13 -9.17
C LYS A 117 15.53 15.89 -9.96
N ASP A 118 14.63 15.20 -10.65
CA ASP A 118 13.58 15.80 -11.48
C ASP A 118 12.29 16.09 -10.70
N ILE A 119 12.22 15.63 -9.45
CA ILE A 119 11.07 15.87 -8.58
C ILE A 119 11.17 17.27 -7.99
N THR A 120 10.16 18.09 -8.25
CA THR A 120 10.10 19.48 -7.77
C THR A 120 9.29 19.65 -6.51
N LYS A 121 8.38 18.71 -6.20
CA LYS A 121 7.53 18.72 -5.01
C LYS A 121 7.05 17.31 -4.68
N ILE A 122 6.87 17.02 -3.41
CA ILE A 122 6.27 15.77 -2.93
C ILE A 122 4.91 16.09 -2.30
N ILE A 123 3.91 15.30 -2.62
CA ILE A 123 2.59 15.33 -2.00
C ILE A 123 2.37 14.00 -1.28
N LEU A 124 2.30 14.04 0.05
CA LEU A 124 2.07 12.88 0.90
C LEU A 124 0.58 12.81 1.24
N ILE A 125 -0.06 11.67 0.96
CA ILE A 125 -1.51 11.51 1.05
C ILE A 125 -1.83 10.25 1.88
N GLY A 126 -2.65 10.40 2.90
CA GLY A 126 -3.09 9.30 3.75
C GLY A 126 -4.31 9.66 4.58
N CYS A 127 -4.83 8.68 5.31
CA CYS A 127 -5.92 8.84 6.29
C CYS A 127 -5.51 8.27 7.64
N GLY A 128 -6.06 8.83 8.73
CA GLY A 128 -5.85 8.31 10.09
C GLY A 128 -4.37 8.25 10.48
N THR A 129 -3.93 7.12 11.01
CA THR A 129 -2.55 6.91 11.47
C THR A 129 -1.55 7.06 10.31
N ALA A 130 -1.89 6.62 9.10
CA ALA A 130 -1.04 6.80 7.92
C ALA A 130 -0.84 8.29 7.56
N TYR A 131 -1.84 9.15 7.76
CA TYR A 131 -1.68 10.59 7.63
C TYR A 131 -0.64 11.13 8.62
N HIS A 132 -0.63 10.65 9.85
CA HIS A 132 0.36 11.07 10.86
C HIS A 132 1.79 10.66 10.50
N SER A 133 2.00 9.51 9.85
CA SER A 133 3.32 9.16 9.30
C SER A 133 3.76 10.14 8.22
N CYS A 134 2.84 10.61 7.37
CA CYS A 134 3.10 11.66 6.38
C CYS A 134 3.50 12.99 7.06
N VAL A 135 2.80 13.37 8.15
CA VAL A 135 3.14 14.59 8.92
C VAL A 135 4.56 14.53 9.44
N THR A 136 4.96 13.41 10.00
CA THR A 136 6.33 13.23 10.51
C THR A 136 7.37 13.28 9.37
N ALA A 137 7.11 12.57 8.28
CA ALA A 137 8.03 12.49 7.15
C ALA A 137 8.24 13.83 6.45
N LYS A 138 7.25 14.72 6.45
CA LYS A 138 7.38 16.07 5.89
C LYS A 138 8.63 16.78 6.39
N TYR A 139 8.84 16.80 7.71
CA TYR A 139 9.97 17.48 8.31
C TYR A 139 11.32 16.88 7.86
N TRP A 140 11.38 15.56 7.72
CA TRP A 140 12.58 14.89 7.22
C TRP A 140 12.88 15.22 5.76
N PHE A 141 11.84 15.25 4.90
CA PHE A 141 12.01 15.66 3.50
C PHE A 141 12.49 17.10 3.38
N GLU A 142 11.86 18.03 4.10
CA GLU A 142 12.22 19.45 4.06
C GLU A 142 13.64 19.69 4.57
N GLU A 143 14.06 18.98 5.63
CA GLU A 143 15.39 19.11 6.23
C GLU A 143 16.49 18.49 5.35
N LEU A 144 16.27 17.29 4.80
CA LEU A 144 17.31 16.49 4.17
C LEU A 144 17.33 16.55 2.64
N THR A 145 16.26 17.00 1.99
CA THR A 145 16.17 16.96 0.52
C THR A 145 15.97 18.32 -0.14
N ASN A 146 15.73 19.37 0.61
CA ASN A 146 15.35 20.70 0.10
C ASN A 146 14.13 20.66 -0.88
N ILE A 147 13.30 19.61 -0.82
CA ILE A 147 12.11 19.46 -1.64
C ILE A 147 10.89 19.95 -0.86
N PRO A 148 10.09 20.88 -1.41
CA PRO A 148 8.83 21.27 -0.79
C PRO A 148 7.88 20.09 -0.63
N VAL A 149 7.29 19.94 0.55
CA VAL A 149 6.35 18.85 0.83
C VAL A 149 4.98 19.38 1.22
N GLU A 150 3.96 18.90 0.55
CA GLU A 150 2.56 19.09 0.91
C GLU A 150 2.00 17.81 1.51
N ILE A 151 1.15 17.94 2.52
CA ILE A 151 0.45 16.82 3.11
C ILE A 151 -1.03 17.04 2.91
N ASP A 152 -1.75 15.97 2.56
CA ASP A 152 -3.19 16.06 2.41
C ASP A 152 -3.89 14.83 3.03
N ILE A 153 -5.09 15.04 3.54
CA ILE A 153 -5.96 13.96 3.98
C ILE A 153 -6.69 13.42 2.75
N ALA A 154 -6.61 12.11 2.52
CA ALA A 154 -7.14 11.50 1.29
C ALA A 154 -8.65 11.73 1.12
N SER A 155 -9.43 11.79 2.21
CA SER A 155 -10.87 12.10 2.17
C SER A 155 -11.18 13.48 1.60
N GLU A 156 -10.29 14.45 1.83
CA GLU A 156 -10.46 15.83 1.37
C GLU A 156 -9.81 16.05 0.01
N PHE A 157 -8.66 15.40 -0.23
CA PHE A 157 -7.88 15.53 -1.46
C PHE A 157 -8.73 15.34 -2.72
N ARG A 158 -9.57 14.32 -2.72
CA ARG A 158 -10.42 13.95 -3.88
C ARG A 158 -11.48 14.99 -4.25
N TYR A 159 -11.84 15.89 -3.34
CA TYR A 159 -12.86 16.94 -3.57
C TYR A 159 -12.27 18.32 -3.85
N ARG A 160 -10.95 18.48 -3.68
CA ARG A 160 -10.27 19.74 -3.91
C ARG A 160 -10.09 20.00 -5.41
N LYS A 161 -10.10 21.29 -5.78
CA LYS A 161 -9.70 21.74 -7.13
C LYS A 161 -8.18 21.86 -7.19
N LEU A 162 -7.51 20.79 -7.57
CA LEU A 162 -6.05 20.67 -7.61
C LEU A 162 -5.50 21.00 -8.99
N LYS A 163 -4.29 21.56 -9.01
CA LYS A 163 -3.46 21.63 -10.22
C LYS A 163 -2.45 20.50 -10.14
N PHE A 164 -2.54 19.58 -11.08
CA PHE A 164 -1.60 18.47 -11.19
C PHE A 164 -0.37 18.88 -12.00
N ASP A 165 0.81 18.42 -11.56
CA ASP A 165 2.08 18.62 -12.24
C ASP A 165 2.82 17.28 -12.30
N ASN A 166 3.30 16.90 -13.48
CA ASN A 166 4.00 15.64 -13.73
C ASN A 166 5.44 15.61 -13.16
N LYS A 167 5.95 16.77 -12.70
CA LYS A 167 7.21 16.86 -11.95
C LYS A 167 7.02 16.64 -10.44
N ASN A 168 5.78 16.52 -9.98
CA ASN A 168 5.48 16.20 -8.60
C ASN A 168 5.38 14.69 -8.41
N LEU A 169 5.81 14.22 -7.24
CA LEU A 169 5.59 12.84 -6.79
C LEU A 169 4.42 12.80 -5.80
N TYR A 170 3.41 12.02 -6.12
CA TYR A 170 2.26 11.79 -5.24
C TYR A 170 2.43 10.45 -4.52
N VAL A 171 2.57 10.50 -3.19
CA VAL A 171 2.83 9.32 -2.35
C VAL A 171 1.60 9.00 -1.52
N PHE A 172 1.05 7.81 -1.71
CA PHE A 172 -0.14 7.31 -1.02
C PHE A 172 0.26 6.33 0.05
N VAL A 173 -0.05 6.65 1.31
CA VAL A 173 0.31 5.81 2.45
C VAL A 173 -0.95 5.14 3.00
N SER A 174 -0.92 3.80 3.09
CA SER A 174 -2.02 3.00 3.62
C SER A 174 -1.51 1.66 4.14
N GLN A 175 -1.96 1.20 5.30
CA GLN A 175 -1.60 -0.12 5.80
C GLN A 175 -2.20 -1.22 4.92
N SER A 176 -3.52 -1.24 4.76
CA SER A 176 -4.23 -2.26 4.00
C SER A 176 -4.10 -2.11 2.48
N GLY A 177 -3.82 -0.87 2.01
CA GLY A 177 -3.90 -0.54 0.59
C GLY A 177 -5.33 -0.60 0.00
N GLU A 178 -6.36 -0.69 0.86
CA GLU A 178 -7.77 -0.79 0.47
C GLU A 178 -8.61 0.37 1.05
N THR A 179 -7.98 1.38 1.64
CA THR A 179 -8.68 2.57 2.16
C THR A 179 -9.38 3.30 1.02
N ALA A 180 -10.70 3.34 1.04
CA ALA A 180 -11.53 3.84 -0.06
C ALA A 180 -11.19 5.29 -0.47
N ASP A 181 -10.98 6.17 0.50
CA ASP A 181 -10.63 7.57 0.22
C ASP A 181 -9.23 7.70 -0.37
N THR A 182 -8.26 6.92 0.13
CA THR A 182 -6.89 6.91 -0.40
C THR A 182 -6.87 6.35 -1.83
N TYR A 183 -7.66 5.30 -2.11
CA TYR A 183 -7.80 4.77 -3.45
C TYR A 183 -8.45 5.78 -4.41
N ALA A 184 -9.50 6.48 -3.97
CA ALA A 184 -10.16 7.50 -4.80
C ALA A 184 -9.25 8.70 -5.10
N ALA A 185 -8.40 9.10 -4.14
CA ALA A 185 -7.39 10.13 -4.35
C ALA A 185 -6.31 9.67 -5.35
N LEU A 186 -5.87 8.41 -5.27
CA LEU A 186 -4.95 7.79 -6.23
C LEU A 186 -5.57 7.74 -7.64
N ASP A 187 -6.80 7.27 -7.78
CA ASP A 187 -7.52 7.20 -9.06
C ASP A 187 -7.64 8.58 -9.72
N LEU A 188 -7.87 9.63 -8.92
CA LEU A 188 -7.86 11.01 -9.40
C LEU A 188 -6.47 11.40 -9.97
N CYS A 189 -5.38 11.05 -9.30
CA CYS A 189 -4.01 11.27 -9.78
C CYS A 189 -3.74 10.49 -11.08
N LYS A 190 -4.13 9.23 -11.16
CA LYS A 190 -3.98 8.40 -12.37
C LYS A 190 -4.74 8.98 -13.57
N LYS A 191 -5.96 9.49 -13.37
CA LYS A 191 -6.74 10.18 -14.41
C LYS A 191 -6.06 11.45 -14.92
N ASN A 192 -5.21 12.07 -14.11
CA ASN A 192 -4.42 13.24 -14.49
C ASN A 192 -3.00 12.91 -14.97
N ASN A 193 -2.67 11.62 -15.15
CA ASN A 193 -1.39 11.13 -15.68
C ASN A 193 -0.16 11.63 -14.90
N VAL A 194 -0.27 11.78 -13.60
CA VAL A 194 0.85 12.13 -12.72
C VAL A 194 1.47 10.90 -12.09
N LYS A 195 2.72 11.01 -11.64
CA LYS A 195 3.48 9.90 -11.04
C LYS A 195 3.02 9.61 -9.62
N THR A 196 2.79 8.34 -9.34
CA THR A 196 2.23 7.85 -8.08
C THR A 196 3.10 6.77 -7.45
N CYS A 197 3.31 6.89 -6.15
CA CYS A 197 3.97 5.89 -5.32
C CYS A 197 3.02 5.44 -4.22
N ALA A 198 2.92 4.15 -3.96
CA ALA A 198 2.20 3.60 -2.82
C ALA A 198 3.17 3.08 -1.75
N ILE A 199 2.95 3.45 -0.50
CA ILE A 199 3.60 2.85 0.67
C ILE A 199 2.54 2.03 1.39
N VAL A 200 2.59 0.71 1.24
CA VAL A 200 1.53 -0.19 1.71
C VAL A 200 2.11 -1.46 2.35
N ASN A 201 1.32 -2.12 3.18
CA ASN A 201 1.70 -3.42 3.73
C ASN A 201 1.25 -4.59 2.84
N VAL A 202 0.13 -4.41 2.13
CA VAL A 202 -0.46 -5.44 1.26
C VAL A 202 -0.16 -5.10 -0.20
N VAL A 203 0.84 -5.77 -0.77
CA VAL A 203 1.33 -5.48 -2.13
C VAL A 203 0.36 -5.90 -3.24
N GLU A 204 -0.59 -6.78 -2.94
CA GLU A 204 -1.65 -7.19 -3.85
C GLU A 204 -2.89 -6.28 -3.78
N SER A 205 -2.87 -5.26 -2.94
CA SER A 205 -3.99 -4.35 -2.72
C SER A 205 -4.33 -3.48 -3.93
N SER A 206 -5.54 -2.91 -3.92
CA SER A 206 -6.02 -2.03 -4.99
C SER A 206 -5.12 -0.80 -5.18
N ILE A 207 -4.65 -0.18 -4.08
CA ILE A 207 -3.75 0.97 -4.13
C ILE A 207 -2.40 0.56 -4.72
N ALA A 208 -1.83 -0.58 -4.29
CA ALA A 208 -0.57 -1.08 -4.83
C ALA A 208 -0.64 -1.33 -6.33
N ARG A 209 -1.64 -2.10 -6.78
CA ARG A 209 -1.80 -2.45 -8.21
C ARG A 209 -2.09 -1.27 -9.13
N THR A 210 -2.64 -0.18 -8.60
CA THR A 210 -2.98 1.01 -9.39
C THR A 210 -1.85 2.02 -9.44
N SER A 211 -0.98 2.04 -8.45
CA SER A 211 0.17 2.94 -8.39
C SER A 211 1.25 2.59 -9.41
N ASP A 212 2.04 3.59 -9.85
CA ASP A 212 3.16 3.35 -10.77
C ASP A 212 4.31 2.63 -10.05
N PHE A 213 4.39 2.79 -8.73
CA PHE A 213 5.47 2.30 -7.91
C PHE A 213 4.99 1.93 -6.51
N VAL A 214 5.55 0.87 -5.92
CA VAL A 214 5.14 0.35 -4.61
C VAL A 214 6.36 0.17 -3.72
N LEU A 215 6.27 0.68 -2.50
CA LEU A 215 7.21 0.46 -1.41
C LEU A 215 6.50 -0.31 -0.28
N PRO A 216 6.72 -1.62 -0.15
CA PRO A 216 6.15 -2.42 0.93
C PRO A 216 6.69 -2.03 2.30
N ILE A 217 5.85 -2.04 3.33
CA ILE A 217 6.30 -1.76 4.71
C ILE A 217 6.72 -3.02 5.49
N HIS A 218 6.50 -4.20 4.94
CA HIS A 218 6.92 -5.49 5.49
C HIS A 218 6.54 -5.73 6.97
N ALA A 219 5.40 -5.18 7.41
CA ALA A 219 4.96 -5.31 8.80
C ALA A 219 4.27 -6.66 9.12
N GLY A 220 4.03 -7.47 8.09
CA GLY A 220 3.21 -8.68 8.24
C GLY A 220 1.74 -8.35 8.56
N PRO A 221 0.93 -9.33 8.96
CA PRO A 221 -0.46 -9.12 9.31
C PRO A 221 -0.63 -8.18 10.50
N GLU A 222 -1.51 -7.18 10.39
CA GLU A 222 -1.94 -6.29 11.46
C GLU A 222 -3.46 -6.42 11.59
N ILE A 223 -3.93 -6.95 12.73
CA ILE A 223 -5.33 -7.31 13.00
C ILE A 223 -5.95 -6.31 13.97
N GLY A 224 -5.15 -5.72 14.84
CA GLY A 224 -5.58 -4.68 15.77
C GLY A 224 -6.21 -3.51 15.01
N VAL A 225 -7.29 -2.94 15.55
CA VAL A 225 -8.04 -1.85 14.90
C VAL A 225 -7.17 -0.60 14.76
N ALA A 226 -6.44 -0.25 15.83
CA ALA A 226 -5.50 0.87 15.77
C ALA A 226 -4.15 0.38 15.23
N SER A 227 -3.62 1.08 14.26
CA SER A 227 -2.33 0.74 13.65
C SER A 227 -1.18 1.03 14.61
N THR A 228 -0.26 0.08 14.74
CA THR A 228 0.92 0.15 15.61
C THR A 228 2.20 -0.16 14.83
N LYS A 229 2.49 -1.43 14.59
CA LYS A 229 3.69 -1.86 13.86
C LYS A 229 3.72 -1.37 12.42
N ALA A 230 2.56 -1.30 11.75
CA ALA A 230 2.49 -0.77 10.39
C ALA A 230 2.83 0.73 10.34
N PHE A 231 2.47 1.51 11.35
CA PHE A 231 2.87 2.91 11.46
C PHE A 231 4.40 3.06 11.53
N ILE A 232 5.07 2.23 12.34
CA ILE A 232 6.54 2.20 12.40
C ILE A 232 7.13 1.82 11.04
N GLY A 233 6.56 0.81 10.36
CA GLY A 233 6.99 0.44 9.00
C GLY A 233 6.80 1.57 7.99
N GLN A 234 5.67 2.28 8.03
CA GLN A 234 5.42 3.46 7.19
C GLN A 234 6.46 4.55 7.42
N MET A 235 6.75 4.88 8.68
CA MET A 235 7.74 5.89 9.04
C MET A 235 9.14 5.51 8.56
N LEU A 236 9.54 4.25 8.74
CA LEU A 236 10.84 3.76 8.28
C LEU A 236 10.98 3.80 6.76
N VAL A 237 9.97 3.32 6.02
CA VAL A 237 10.01 3.35 4.55
C VAL A 237 10.02 4.79 4.03
N LEU A 238 9.25 5.69 4.64
CA LEU A 238 9.30 7.12 4.32
C LEU A 238 10.70 7.70 4.60
N TYR A 239 11.31 7.35 5.73
CA TYR A 239 12.66 7.83 6.07
C TYR A 239 13.73 7.30 5.12
N LEU A 240 13.65 6.02 4.74
CA LEU A 240 14.55 5.42 3.74
C LEU A 240 14.39 6.09 2.36
N LEU A 241 13.16 6.44 1.98
CA LEU A 241 12.90 7.21 0.77
C LEU A 241 13.54 8.61 0.84
N VAL A 242 13.42 9.29 1.99
CA VAL A 242 14.07 10.59 2.23
C VAL A 242 15.58 10.47 2.07
N LEU A 243 16.22 9.51 2.74
CA LEU A 243 17.66 9.31 2.68
C LEU A 243 18.13 9.03 1.25
N LYS A 244 17.45 8.12 0.54
CA LYS A 244 17.81 7.81 -0.85
C LYS A 244 17.65 9.00 -1.79
N MET A 245 16.59 9.79 -1.63
CA MET A 245 16.39 11.00 -2.43
C MET A 245 17.46 12.05 -2.12
N SER A 246 17.82 12.22 -0.86
CA SER A 246 18.86 13.16 -0.44
C SER A 246 20.24 12.76 -0.98
N GLU A 247 20.59 11.47 -0.93
CA GLU A 247 21.82 10.93 -1.50
C GLU A 247 21.91 11.21 -3.01
N VAL A 248 20.88 10.85 -3.78
CA VAL A 248 20.87 11.05 -5.24
C VAL A 248 20.94 12.53 -5.62
N ARG A 249 20.37 13.40 -4.80
CA ARG A 249 20.44 14.87 -4.98
C ARG A 249 21.75 15.47 -4.48
N LYS A 250 22.60 14.69 -3.81
CA LYS A 250 23.85 15.14 -3.19
C LYS A 250 23.66 16.20 -2.09
N GLU A 251 22.56 16.12 -1.36
CA GLU A 251 22.27 17.00 -0.22
C GLU A 251 22.92 16.45 1.08
N ILE A 252 23.12 15.13 1.13
CA ILE A 252 23.91 14.43 2.16
C ILE A 252 25.00 13.58 1.52
N SER A 253 26.05 13.31 2.29
CA SER A 253 27.19 12.45 1.90
C SER A 253 27.04 11.04 2.45
#